data_c04559463236b6174eac8715c977a0a9
#
_entry.id   c04559463236b6174eac8715c977a0a9
#
_cell.length_a   1.000
_cell.length_b   1.000
_cell.length_c   1.000
_cell.angle_alpha   90.00
_cell.angle_beta   90.00
_cell.angle_gamma   90.00
#
_symmetry.space_group_name_H-M   'P 1'
#
loop_
_entity.id
_entity.type
_entity.pdbx_description
1 polymer ?
#
loop_
_entity_poly.entity_id
_entity_poly.type
_entity_poly.pdbx_seq_one_letter_code
_entity_poly.pdbx_strand_id
1 'polypeptide(L)'
;LTTAAVARRAGVSTATLYRRWPTKRELVLASTRRMIEIGVTDEAVDSGAAAAEDFDTGSLQGDLQAFIAHKNRALSGATGQAVLSLLGELPQDSELKELLLGELLAATGSHLEQIRDRARARSEGAPDLDPHAGARRVLGAVLVGIAFATGDDGAEPLSDVEQDLLLRALGCG
;
A
#
# COMPACT_ATOMS: atom_id res chain seq x y z
N LEU A 1 -1.88 -4.77 -19.34
CA LEU A 1 -2.06 -3.31 -19.44
C LEU A 1 -1.22 -2.74 -20.59
N THR A 2 -1.84 -2.05 -21.59
CA THR A 2 -1.12 -1.41 -22.70
C THR A 2 -1.04 0.10 -22.48
N THR A 3 0.08 0.71 -22.89
CA THR A 3 0.25 2.17 -22.85
C THR A 3 -0.80 2.91 -23.67
N ALA A 4 -1.30 2.31 -24.75
CA ALA A 4 -2.40 2.86 -25.54
C ALA A 4 -3.72 2.90 -24.76
N ALA A 5 -4.02 1.88 -23.95
CA ALA A 5 -5.22 1.86 -23.11
C ALA A 5 -5.13 2.91 -22.00
N VAL A 6 -3.94 3.08 -21.39
CA VAL A 6 -3.68 4.12 -20.38
C VAL A 6 -3.86 5.51 -20.98
N ALA A 7 -3.25 5.79 -22.14
CA ALA A 7 -3.37 7.08 -22.84
C ALA A 7 -4.83 7.42 -23.14
N ARG A 8 -5.59 6.47 -23.67
CA ARG A 8 -7.02 6.65 -23.97
C ARG A 8 -7.84 6.96 -22.71
N ARG A 9 -7.60 6.24 -21.61
CA ARG A 9 -8.30 6.48 -20.33
C ARG A 9 -7.94 7.83 -19.71
N ALA A 10 -6.68 8.26 -19.86
CA ALA A 10 -6.21 9.57 -19.41
C ALA A 10 -6.57 10.74 -20.35
N GLY A 11 -7.23 10.50 -21.49
CA GLY A 11 -7.59 11.53 -22.46
C GLY A 11 -6.38 12.18 -23.15
N VAL A 12 -5.24 11.50 -23.22
CA VAL A 12 -4.01 12.00 -23.84
C VAL A 12 -3.53 11.08 -24.98
N SER A 13 -2.65 11.60 -25.85
CA SER A 13 -2.02 10.76 -26.87
C SER A 13 -0.92 9.87 -26.29
N THR A 14 -0.66 8.75 -26.94
CA THR A 14 0.49 7.88 -26.59
C THR A 14 1.81 8.63 -26.71
N ALA A 15 1.94 9.56 -27.68
CA ALA A 15 3.13 10.40 -27.82
C ALA A 15 3.33 11.32 -26.61
N THR A 16 2.25 11.82 -26.01
CA THR A 16 2.30 12.64 -24.79
C THR A 16 2.79 11.79 -23.60
N LEU A 17 2.32 10.55 -23.47
CA LEU A 17 2.82 9.61 -22.45
C LEU A 17 4.30 9.32 -22.63
N TYR A 18 4.73 8.94 -23.83
CA TYR A 18 6.13 8.58 -24.10
C TYR A 18 7.11 9.76 -23.98
N ARG A 19 6.64 10.99 -24.18
CA ARG A 19 7.45 12.18 -23.92
C ARG A 19 7.78 12.35 -22.44
N ARG A 20 6.89 11.97 -21.54
CA ARG A 20 7.07 12.09 -20.09
C ARG A 20 7.66 10.82 -19.46
N TRP A 21 7.30 9.67 -19.99
CA TRP A 21 7.78 8.35 -19.57
C TRP A 21 8.21 7.57 -20.81
N PRO A 22 9.48 7.69 -21.22
CA PRO A 22 10.01 7.08 -22.44
C PRO A 22 9.82 5.58 -22.55
N THR A 23 9.66 4.87 -21.43
CA THR A 23 9.43 3.43 -21.39
C THR A 23 8.17 3.07 -20.59
N LYS A 24 7.58 1.91 -20.90
CA LYS A 24 6.50 1.33 -20.09
C LYS A 24 6.93 1.17 -18.63
N ARG A 25 8.18 0.79 -18.39
CA ARG A 25 8.79 0.62 -17.08
C ARG A 25 8.76 1.94 -16.27
N GLU A 26 9.21 3.04 -16.86
CA GLU A 26 9.19 4.35 -16.20
C GLU A 26 7.77 4.82 -15.89
N LEU A 27 6.81 4.58 -16.78
CA LEU A 27 5.41 4.86 -16.53
C LEU A 27 4.88 4.05 -15.34
N VAL A 28 5.18 2.75 -15.29
CA VAL A 28 4.76 1.87 -14.18
C VAL A 28 5.39 2.31 -12.87
N LEU A 29 6.69 2.57 -12.83
CA LEU A 29 7.38 3.05 -11.63
C LEU A 29 6.83 4.38 -11.12
N ALA A 30 6.60 5.35 -12.03
CA ALA A 30 6.00 6.63 -11.66
C ALA A 30 4.58 6.47 -11.13
N SER A 31 3.80 5.57 -11.72
CA SER A 31 2.44 5.26 -11.27
C SER A 31 2.46 4.60 -9.88
N THR A 32 3.38 3.68 -9.63
CA THR A 32 3.51 3.01 -8.32
C THR A 32 3.93 4.00 -7.23
N ARG A 33 4.91 4.86 -7.51
CA ARG A 33 5.30 5.92 -6.57
C ARG A 33 4.11 6.82 -6.26
N ARG A 34 3.37 7.23 -7.29
CA ARG A 34 2.18 8.05 -7.10
C ARG A 34 1.08 7.33 -6.31
N MET A 35 0.91 6.02 -6.51
CA MET A 35 -0.01 5.21 -5.70
C MET A 35 0.42 5.12 -4.24
N ILE A 36 1.72 4.95 -3.98
CA ILE A 36 2.27 4.99 -2.63
C ILE A 36 2.02 6.36 -2.00
N GLU A 37 2.28 7.44 -2.74
CA GLU A 37 2.02 8.81 -2.32
C GLU A 37 0.53 9.08 -2.09
N ILE A 38 -0.37 8.62 -2.98
CA ILE A 38 -1.83 8.79 -2.88
C ILE A 38 -2.42 7.88 -1.81
N GLY A 39 -1.94 6.65 -1.66
CA GLY A 39 -2.32 5.78 -0.53
C GLY A 39 -1.95 6.39 0.82
N VAL A 40 -1.06 7.38 0.81
CA VAL A 40 -0.77 8.31 1.91
C VAL A 40 -1.75 9.52 1.92
N THR A 41 -2.54 9.77 0.83
CA THR A 41 -3.18 11.08 0.65
C THR A 41 -4.64 11.05 0.14
N ASP A 42 -5.32 9.90 0.09
CA ASP A 42 -6.68 9.87 -0.50
C ASP A 42 -7.72 10.68 0.33
N GLU A 43 -7.46 10.92 1.62
CA GLU A 43 -8.22 11.93 2.40
C GLU A 43 -7.66 13.36 2.24
N ALA A 44 -6.45 13.53 1.72
CA ALA A 44 -5.79 14.84 1.56
C ALA A 44 -6.12 15.54 0.24
N VAL A 45 -6.69 14.85 -0.73
CA VAL A 45 -7.11 15.48 -2.01
C VAL A 45 -8.25 16.46 -1.79
N ASP A 46 -9.11 16.23 -0.81
CA ASP A 46 -10.24 17.13 -0.49
C ASP A 46 -9.88 18.21 0.55
N SER A 47 -8.77 18.08 1.28
CA SER A 47 -8.41 19.01 2.38
C SER A 47 -7.14 19.84 2.14
N GLY A 48 -6.41 19.62 1.05
CA GLY A 48 -5.23 20.43 0.70
C GLY A 48 -4.02 20.30 1.63
N ALA A 49 -4.03 19.34 2.54
CA ALA A 49 -2.95 19.10 3.48
C ALA A 49 -2.35 17.71 3.19
N ALA A 50 -1.14 17.67 2.63
CA ALA A 50 -0.30 16.48 2.64
C ALA A 50 0.18 16.25 4.09
N ALA A 51 -0.71 15.78 4.95
CA ALA A 51 -0.33 15.32 6.28
C ALA A 51 0.35 13.96 6.10
N ALA A 52 1.61 13.85 6.53
CA ALA A 52 2.19 12.55 6.85
C ALA A 52 1.17 11.84 7.75
N GLU A 53 0.68 10.67 7.33
CA GLU A 53 -0.31 9.94 8.12
C GLU A 53 0.30 9.59 9.46
N ASP A 54 -0.17 10.30 10.46
CA ASP A 54 0.25 10.10 11.83
C ASP A 54 -0.70 9.08 12.47
N PHE A 55 -0.26 7.80 12.49
CA PHE A 55 -0.97 6.74 13.19
C PHE A 55 -0.74 6.82 14.71
N ASP A 56 -0.61 8.02 15.29
CA ASP A 56 -0.41 8.21 16.72
C ASP A 56 -1.75 8.29 17.45
N THR A 57 -2.23 7.15 17.89
CA THR A 57 -3.47 7.02 18.67
C THR A 57 -3.21 7.03 20.18
N GLY A 58 -1.96 7.12 20.60
CA GLY A 58 -1.55 7.05 22.00
C GLY A 58 -1.26 5.65 22.52
N SER A 59 -1.39 4.60 21.71
CA SER A 59 -1.05 3.23 22.08
C SER A 59 -0.56 2.41 20.88
N LEU A 60 0.35 1.46 21.13
CA LEU A 60 0.86 0.55 20.11
C LEU A 60 -0.27 -0.19 19.39
N GLN A 61 -1.23 -0.70 20.15
CA GLN A 61 -2.37 -1.42 19.60
C GLN A 61 -3.21 -0.53 18.69
N GLY A 62 -3.54 0.68 19.14
CA GLY A 62 -4.32 1.65 18.38
C GLY A 62 -3.58 2.09 17.11
N ASP A 63 -2.28 2.36 17.21
CA ASP A 63 -1.43 2.76 16.08
C ASP A 63 -1.40 1.67 14.99
N LEU A 64 -1.19 0.41 15.38
CA LEU A 64 -1.20 -0.72 14.45
C LEU A 64 -2.59 -0.95 13.85
N GLN A 65 -3.64 -0.80 14.63
CA GLN A 65 -5.03 -0.95 14.18
C GLN A 65 -5.39 0.11 13.14
N ALA A 66 -5.05 1.38 13.41
CA ALA A 66 -5.24 2.49 12.47
C ALA A 66 -4.45 2.28 11.17
N PHE A 67 -3.19 1.82 11.28
CA PHE A 67 -2.35 1.51 10.15
C PHE A 67 -2.89 0.36 9.28
N ILE A 68 -3.33 -0.75 9.89
CA ILE A 68 -3.94 -1.88 9.15
C ILE A 68 -5.21 -1.43 8.44
N ALA A 69 -6.10 -0.74 9.14
CA ALA A 69 -7.36 -0.22 8.58
C ALA A 69 -7.10 0.74 7.41
N HIS A 70 -6.08 1.62 7.55
CA HIS A 70 -5.68 2.50 6.46
C HIS A 70 -5.21 1.71 5.23
N LYS A 71 -4.30 0.73 5.39
CA LYS A 71 -3.83 -0.11 4.27
C LYS A 71 -4.96 -0.89 3.62
N ASN A 72 -5.91 -1.36 4.41
CA ASN A 72 -7.10 -2.07 3.93
C ASN A 72 -7.96 -1.16 3.04
N ARG A 73 -8.28 0.05 3.49
CA ARG A 73 -9.03 1.04 2.70
C ARG A 73 -8.28 1.52 1.46
N ALA A 74 -7.00 1.88 1.59
CA ALA A 74 -6.18 2.40 0.49
C ALA A 74 -6.04 1.42 -0.69
N LEU A 75 -6.12 0.12 -0.41
CA LEU A 75 -6.02 -0.94 -1.41
C LEU A 75 -7.39 -1.58 -1.73
N SER A 76 -8.50 -0.96 -1.35
CA SER A 76 -9.83 -1.39 -1.73
C SER A 76 -10.16 -1.05 -3.19
N GLY A 77 -11.16 -1.72 -3.76
CA GLY A 77 -11.76 -1.41 -5.05
C GLY A 77 -10.76 -1.34 -6.22
N ALA A 78 -10.88 -0.31 -7.04
CA ALA A 78 -10.11 -0.15 -8.29
C ALA A 78 -8.60 -0.03 -8.06
N THR A 79 -8.16 0.53 -6.94
CA THR A 79 -6.74 0.68 -6.59
C THR A 79 -6.11 -0.68 -6.35
N GLY A 80 -6.74 -1.54 -5.54
CA GLY A 80 -6.28 -2.91 -5.29
C GLY A 80 -6.23 -3.74 -6.57
N GLN A 81 -7.26 -3.66 -7.40
CA GLN A 81 -7.28 -4.37 -8.69
C GLN A 81 -6.16 -3.89 -9.63
N ALA A 82 -5.83 -2.60 -9.62
CA ALA A 82 -4.70 -2.07 -10.39
C ALA A 82 -3.36 -2.62 -9.87
N VAL A 83 -3.18 -2.71 -8.55
CA VAL A 83 -1.98 -3.32 -7.93
C VAL A 83 -1.85 -4.78 -8.34
N LEU A 84 -2.91 -5.58 -8.23
CA LEU A 84 -2.88 -6.99 -8.66
C LEU A 84 -2.56 -7.13 -10.15
N SER A 85 -3.17 -6.30 -11.00
CA SER A 85 -2.90 -6.32 -12.44
C SER A 85 -1.43 -6.00 -12.74
N LEU A 86 -0.84 -5.05 -12.03
CA LEU A 86 0.59 -4.76 -12.13
C LEU A 86 1.43 -5.94 -11.68
N LEU A 87 1.13 -6.51 -10.52
CA LEU A 87 1.86 -7.68 -9.99
C LEU A 87 1.76 -8.89 -10.92
N GLY A 88 0.62 -9.09 -11.58
CA GLY A 88 0.42 -10.16 -12.56
C GLY A 88 1.26 -10.01 -13.85
N GLU A 89 1.68 -8.79 -14.19
CA GLU A 89 2.56 -8.52 -15.34
C GLU A 89 4.06 -8.63 -15.01
N LEU A 90 4.41 -8.67 -13.72
CA LEU A 90 5.80 -8.68 -13.23
C LEU A 90 6.59 -9.98 -13.44
N PRO A 91 5.98 -11.19 -13.59
CA PRO A 91 6.78 -12.40 -13.80
C PRO A 91 7.72 -12.36 -15.01
N GLN A 92 7.43 -11.47 -15.97
CA GLN A 92 8.23 -11.31 -17.20
C GLN A 92 9.37 -10.27 -17.05
N ASP A 93 9.40 -9.49 -15.96
CA ASP A 93 10.41 -8.48 -15.67
C ASP A 93 10.77 -8.53 -14.17
N SER A 94 11.76 -9.37 -13.85
CA SER A 94 12.21 -9.61 -12.48
C SER A 94 12.75 -8.34 -11.81
N GLU A 95 13.42 -7.48 -12.58
CA GLU A 95 13.99 -6.22 -12.06
C GLU A 95 12.87 -5.23 -11.68
N LEU A 96 11.85 -5.11 -12.53
CA LEU A 96 10.68 -4.28 -12.23
C LEU A 96 9.92 -4.81 -11.00
N LYS A 97 9.80 -6.15 -10.89
CA LYS A 97 9.19 -6.79 -9.72
C LYS A 97 9.93 -6.44 -8.42
N GLU A 98 11.26 -6.59 -8.42
CA GLU A 98 12.09 -6.28 -7.25
C GLU A 98 11.95 -4.81 -6.84
N LEU A 99 11.98 -3.89 -7.81
CA LEU A 99 11.81 -2.47 -7.56
C LEU A 99 10.43 -2.15 -6.95
N LEU A 100 9.36 -2.66 -7.54
CA LEU A 100 7.99 -2.38 -7.07
C LEU A 100 7.72 -2.97 -5.69
N LEU A 101 8.07 -4.23 -5.48
CA LEU A 101 7.91 -4.87 -4.18
C LEU A 101 8.82 -4.22 -3.13
N GLY A 102 10.04 -3.84 -3.52
CA GLY A 102 10.98 -3.13 -2.65
C GLY A 102 10.42 -1.78 -2.19
N GLU A 103 9.89 -0.96 -3.08
CA GLU A 103 9.28 0.33 -2.73
C GLU A 103 8.04 0.17 -1.83
N LEU A 104 7.16 -0.78 -2.15
CA LEU A 104 5.97 -1.06 -1.32
C LEU A 104 6.35 -1.55 0.09
N LEU A 105 7.32 -2.45 0.17
CA LEU A 105 7.81 -2.98 1.44
C LEU A 105 8.53 -1.90 2.26
N ALA A 106 9.36 -1.08 1.62
CA ALA A 106 10.08 0.01 2.29
C ALA A 106 9.11 1.05 2.86
N ALA A 107 8.14 1.51 2.07
CA ALA A 107 7.13 2.47 2.54
C ALA A 107 6.29 1.91 3.70
N THR A 108 5.86 0.64 3.59
CA THR A 108 5.09 -0.03 4.66
C THR A 108 5.93 -0.24 5.91
N GLY A 109 7.19 -0.65 5.75
CA GLY A 109 8.14 -0.85 6.84
C GLY A 109 8.46 0.44 7.59
N SER A 110 8.63 1.56 6.89
CA SER A 110 8.88 2.88 7.50
C SER A 110 7.77 3.31 8.47
N HIS A 111 6.51 3.07 8.12
CA HIS A 111 5.40 3.36 9.06
C HIS A 111 5.46 2.45 10.30
N LEU A 112 5.75 1.17 10.12
CA LEU A 112 5.90 0.24 11.26
C LEU A 112 7.10 0.58 12.15
N GLU A 113 8.19 1.11 11.58
CA GLU A 113 9.32 1.65 12.35
C GLU A 113 8.88 2.82 13.22
N GLN A 114 8.17 3.79 12.66
CA GLN A 114 7.65 4.94 13.39
C GLN A 114 6.71 4.53 14.52
N ILE A 115 5.79 3.60 14.26
CA ILE A 115 4.87 3.05 15.28
C ILE A 115 5.67 2.37 16.41
N ARG A 116 6.63 1.51 16.07
CA ARG A 116 7.49 0.83 17.05
C ARG A 116 8.28 1.83 17.89
N ASP A 117 8.87 2.84 17.26
CA ASP A 117 9.71 3.81 17.96
C ASP A 117 8.89 4.71 18.89
N ARG A 118 7.64 5.05 18.51
CA ARG A 118 6.69 5.73 19.41
C ARG A 118 6.30 4.85 20.59
N ALA A 119 5.97 3.59 20.36
CA ALA A 119 5.64 2.65 21.42
C ALA A 119 6.79 2.51 22.44
N ARG A 120 8.04 2.44 21.97
CA ARG A 120 9.23 2.45 22.81
C ARG A 120 9.37 3.75 23.62
N ALA A 121 9.14 4.89 23.00
CA ALA A 121 9.18 6.19 23.67
C ALA A 121 8.11 6.29 24.77
N ARG A 122 6.96 5.67 24.60
CA ARG A 122 5.88 5.57 25.60
C ARG A 122 6.13 4.49 26.66
N SER A 123 7.25 3.77 26.58
CA SER A 123 7.56 2.61 27.46
C SER A 123 6.49 1.49 27.41
N GLU A 124 5.73 1.43 26.36
CA GLU A 124 4.88 0.28 26.08
C GLU A 124 5.82 -0.88 25.72
N GLY A 125 5.68 -2.04 26.39
CA GLY A 125 6.49 -3.20 26.10
C GLY A 125 6.33 -3.54 24.62
N ALA A 126 7.20 -2.93 23.79
CA ALA A 126 7.15 -3.14 22.36
C ALA A 126 7.52 -4.61 22.10
N PRO A 127 6.64 -5.41 21.52
CA PRO A 127 7.00 -6.74 21.07
C PRO A 127 8.19 -6.62 20.11
N ASP A 128 8.86 -7.72 19.83
CA ASP A 128 9.88 -7.82 18.78
C ASP A 128 9.25 -7.57 17.40
N LEU A 129 8.64 -6.40 17.22
CA LEU A 129 8.10 -5.98 15.96
C LEU A 129 9.26 -5.69 15.01
N ASP A 130 9.58 -6.66 14.17
CA ASP A 130 10.42 -6.43 13.01
C ASP A 130 9.60 -5.73 11.93
N PRO A 131 9.89 -4.44 11.60
CA PRO A 131 9.13 -3.67 10.64
C PRO A 131 9.12 -4.30 9.24
N HIS A 132 10.22 -4.94 8.85
CA HIS A 132 10.31 -5.58 7.54
C HIS A 132 9.44 -6.84 7.46
N ALA A 133 9.51 -7.70 8.47
CA ALA A 133 8.64 -8.88 8.57
C ALA A 133 7.17 -8.48 8.71
N GLY A 134 6.89 -7.44 9.49
CA GLY A 134 5.56 -6.84 9.63
C GLY A 134 5.01 -6.33 8.30
N ALA A 135 5.80 -5.57 7.55
CA ALA A 135 5.41 -5.08 6.23
C ALA A 135 5.05 -6.22 5.26
N ARG A 136 5.82 -7.30 5.26
CA ARG A 136 5.54 -8.48 4.43
C ARG A 136 4.22 -9.15 4.84
N ARG A 137 3.93 -9.26 6.15
CA ARG A 137 2.66 -9.83 6.63
C ARG A 137 1.48 -8.98 6.23
N VAL A 138 1.55 -7.67 6.45
CA VAL A 138 0.47 -6.74 6.12
C VAL A 138 0.18 -6.74 4.62
N LEU A 139 1.20 -6.51 3.80
CA LEU A 139 1.05 -6.50 2.34
C LEU A 139 0.60 -7.86 1.80
N GLY A 140 1.15 -8.95 2.34
CA GLY A 140 0.76 -10.30 1.94
C GLY A 140 -0.73 -10.57 2.21
N ALA A 141 -1.21 -10.25 3.41
CA ALA A 141 -2.61 -10.43 3.78
C ALA A 141 -3.54 -9.57 2.88
N VAL A 142 -3.24 -8.28 2.71
CA VAL A 142 -4.05 -7.38 1.87
C VAL A 142 -4.05 -7.83 0.41
N LEU A 143 -2.90 -8.19 -0.17
CA LEU A 143 -2.83 -8.66 -1.56
C LEU A 143 -3.59 -9.96 -1.78
N VAL A 144 -3.54 -10.88 -0.84
CA VAL A 144 -4.35 -12.10 -0.86
C VAL A 144 -5.83 -11.75 -0.77
N GLY A 145 -6.22 -10.88 0.15
CA GLY A 145 -7.59 -10.39 0.27
C GLY A 145 -8.13 -9.81 -1.05
N ILE A 146 -7.35 -8.95 -1.72
CA ILE A 146 -7.72 -8.40 -3.03
C ILE A 146 -7.88 -9.50 -4.08
N ALA A 147 -6.96 -10.49 -4.09
CA ALA A 147 -6.97 -11.57 -5.08
C ALA A 147 -8.21 -12.47 -4.98
N PHE A 148 -8.76 -12.61 -3.77
CA PHE A 148 -9.93 -13.44 -3.49
C PHE A 148 -11.21 -12.64 -3.26
N ALA A 149 -11.17 -11.30 -3.31
CA ALA A 149 -12.37 -10.47 -3.24
C ALA A 149 -13.30 -10.78 -4.42
N THR A 150 -14.48 -11.31 -4.13
CA THR A 150 -15.49 -11.63 -5.13
C THR A 150 -16.46 -10.46 -5.29
N GLY A 151 -16.16 -9.57 -6.22
CA GLY A 151 -17.22 -8.96 -7.02
C GLY A 151 -17.97 -7.76 -6.47
N ASP A 152 -17.47 -6.99 -5.51
CA ASP A 152 -18.07 -5.69 -5.21
C ASP A 152 -17.01 -4.57 -5.35
N ASP A 153 -17.28 -3.56 -6.18
CA ASP A 153 -16.35 -2.46 -6.52
C ASP A 153 -15.97 -1.54 -5.33
N GLY A 154 -16.20 -1.95 -4.12
CA GLY A 154 -15.88 -1.20 -2.91
C GLY A 154 -15.54 -2.05 -1.68
N ALA A 155 -15.53 -3.38 -1.82
CA ALA A 155 -15.24 -4.25 -0.68
C ALA A 155 -13.79 -4.07 -0.20
N GLU A 156 -13.62 -3.94 1.11
CA GLU A 156 -12.31 -3.93 1.74
C GLU A 156 -11.65 -5.31 1.60
N PRO A 157 -10.33 -5.37 1.32
CA PRO A 157 -9.60 -6.64 1.13
C PRO A 157 -9.65 -7.57 2.33
N LEU A 158 -9.63 -7.03 3.54
CA LEU A 158 -9.62 -7.78 4.79
C LEU A 158 -10.89 -7.51 5.59
N SER A 159 -11.54 -8.57 6.04
CA SER A 159 -12.60 -8.52 7.05
C SER A 159 -12.06 -8.09 8.43
N ASP A 160 -12.92 -7.68 9.33
CA ASP A 160 -12.54 -7.31 10.72
C ASP A 160 -11.79 -8.46 11.44
N VAL A 161 -12.22 -9.70 11.20
CA VAL A 161 -11.56 -10.89 11.78
C VAL A 161 -10.14 -11.04 11.27
N GLU A 162 -9.90 -10.82 9.97
CA GLU A 162 -8.56 -10.91 9.37
C GLU A 162 -7.67 -9.76 9.84
N GLN A 163 -8.22 -8.56 10.02
CA GLN A 163 -7.50 -7.42 10.60
C GLN A 163 -7.08 -7.72 12.04
N ASP A 164 -7.97 -8.29 12.86
CA ASP A 164 -7.67 -8.73 14.23
C ASP A 164 -6.58 -9.81 14.28
N LEU A 165 -6.65 -10.80 13.39
CA LEU A 165 -5.63 -11.85 13.30
C LEU A 165 -4.26 -11.25 12.91
N LEU A 166 -4.26 -10.30 11.99
CA LEU A 166 -3.05 -9.61 11.55
C LEU A 166 -2.45 -8.76 12.69
N LEU A 167 -3.29 -8.07 13.47
CA LEU A 167 -2.89 -7.31 14.64
C LEU A 167 -2.18 -8.19 15.67
N ARG A 168 -2.74 -9.36 15.98
CA ARG A 168 -2.11 -10.36 16.87
C ARG A 168 -0.79 -10.88 16.30
N ALA A 169 -0.72 -11.11 14.99
CA ALA A 169 0.51 -11.56 14.32
C ALA A 169 1.62 -10.50 14.35
N LEU A 170 1.29 -9.23 14.58
CA LEU A 170 2.23 -8.14 14.78
C LEU A 170 2.63 -7.94 16.25
N GLY A 171 2.11 -8.76 17.16
CA GLY A 171 2.52 -8.79 18.56
C GLY A 171 1.58 -8.06 19.54
N CYS A 172 0.36 -7.75 19.11
CA CYS A 172 -0.69 -7.24 19.98
C CYS A 172 -1.70 -8.37 20.28
N GLY A 173 -1.49 -9.11 21.35
CA GLY A 173 -2.35 -10.19 21.80
C GLY A 173 -2.33 -10.34 23.31
#